data_6761becf71ee2348180aa1626115a08c
#
_entry.id   6761becf71ee2348180aa1626115a08c
#
_cell.length_a   1.000
_cell.length_b   1.000
_cell.length_c   1.000
_cell.angle_alpha   90.00
_cell.angle_beta   90.00
_cell.angle_gamma   90.00
#
_symmetry.space_group_name_H-M   'P 1'
#
loop_
_entity.id
_entity.type
_entity.pdbx_description
1 polymer ?
#
loop_
_entity_poly.entity_id
_entity_poly.type
_entity_poly.pdbx_seq_one_letter_code
_entity_poly.pdbx_strand_id
1 'polypeptide(L)'
;MVNAVDFNGRPFHFIGVGGIGMSALAYILAQKGFRVSGSDVRPNHITHKLESIGVSFFGKQEPANLEFFNRDSVSALTSGDKDITPQVVCSTAINASNSEYKAALKNGCPIFHRSDILAALISQYNSIAVAGTHGKTTTSSMIGYMLLQAGVDPTIIVGGEVKAWEGNARLGQSPYLVAEADESDGSLVKHSPEIGIITNIELDHPDHYDTLDQVVDIFKTFTSQCKTLVACIDCETVRDRFQPDISYSLSPDSGADYYVTNIDYRADGTAALVWEKGIALGVLNLCVLGHHNLSNALAAVAIGRQLGLEFGEIARGLATFEGARRRFEFRGEVDGITFIDDYAHHPSELSATLAAARLQARPGQRVVAIFQPHRYSRTHTFVNEFAPSFSHAD
;
A
#
# COMPACT_ATOMS: atom_id res chain seq x y z
N MET A 1 17.08 -25.27 -4.14
CA MET A 1 17.54 -23.98 -3.59
C MET A 1 16.54 -22.93 -4.09
N VAL A 2 15.93 -22.16 -3.19
CA VAL A 2 15.09 -21.04 -3.59
C VAL A 2 16.03 -19.99 -4.19
N ASN A 3 15.79 -19.57 -5.43
CA ASN A 3 16.58 -18.53 -6.07
C ASN A 3 16.45 -17.23 -5.24
N ALA A 4 17.55 -16.62 -4.86
CA ALA A 4 17.54 -15.28 -4.27
C ALA A 4 17.44 -14.23 -5.41
N VAL A 5 16.77 -13.12 -5.14
CA VAL A 5 16.71 -11.99 -6.09
C VAL A 5 18.12 -11.42 -6.27
N ASP A 6 18.56 -11.30 -7.51
CA ASP A 6 19.90 -10.82 -7.84
C ASP A 6 19.86 -9.32 -8.20
N PHE A 7 20.43 -8.49 -7.34
CA PHE A 7 20.60 -7.05 -7.56
C PHE A 7 22.00 -6.65 -8.10
N ASN A 8 22.79 -7.60 -8.63
CA ASN A 8 24.13 -7.34 -9.16
C ASN A 8 24.16 -7.02 -10.66
N GLY A 9 23.05 -6.47 -11.20
CA GLY A 9 22.96 -6.01 -12.60
C GLY A 9 22.23 -6.97 -13.53
N ARG A 10 21.69 -8.10 -13.02
CA ARG A 10 20.80 -8.98 -13.80
C ARG A 10 19.50 -8.25 -14.14
N PRO A 11 19.03 -8.29 -15.41
CA PRO A 11 17.83 -7.57 -15.82
C PRO A 11 16.56 -8.18 -15.26
N PHE A 12 15.48 -7.39 -15.22
CA PHE A 12 14.16 -7.79 -14.77
C PHE A 12 13.13 -7.72 -15.90
N HIS A 13 12.27 -8.73 -15.99
CA HIS A 13 11.14 -8.75 -16.90
C HIS A 13 9.84 -8.99 -16.14
N PHE A 14 8.87 -8.07 -16.25
CA PHE A 14 7.60 -8.11 -15.54
C PHE A 14 6.46 -8.57 -16.42
N ILE A 15 5.80 -9.69 -16.11
CA ILE A 15 4.58 -10.15 -16.79
C ILE A 15 3.37 -9.54 -16.09
N GLY A 16 2.63 -8.63 -16.74
CA GLY A 16 1.54 -7.86 -16.16
C GLY A 16 2.04 -6.57 -15.47
N VAL A 17 2.97 -5.86 -16.11
CA VAL A 17 3.65 -4.68 -15.52
C VAL A 17 2.71 -3.48 -15.26
N GLY A 18 1.54 -3.42 -15.92
CA GLY A 18 0.54 -2.36 -15.73
C GLY A 18 -0.25 -2.46 -14.42
N GLY A 19 -0.14 -3.58 -13.68
CA GLY A 19 -0.76 -3.72 -12.36
C GLY A 19 -0.09 -2.82 -11.32
N ILE A 20 -0.87 -2.27 -10.38
CA ILE A 20 -0.40 -1.25 -9.42
C ILE A 20 0.82 -1.72 -8.60
N GLY A 21 0.81 -2.92 -8.04
CA GLY A 21 1.95 -3.46 -7.28
C GLY A 21 3.14 -3.84 -8.15
N MET A 22 2.91 -4.28 -9.39
CA MET A 22 3.96 -4.65 -10.35
C MET A 22 4.70 -3.42 -10.87
N SER A 23 3.96 -2.40 -11.24
CA SER A 23 4.49 -1.14 -11.76
C SER A 23 5.34 -0.38 -10.75
N ALA A 24 4.96 -0.41 -9.47
CA ALA A 24 5.73 0.20 -8.40
C ALA A 24 7.14 -0.41 -8.30
N LEU A 25 7.23 -1.73 -8.34
CA LEU A 25 8.50 -2.45 -8.29
C LEU A 25 9.34 -2.21 -9.55
N ALA A 26 8.71 -2.28 -10.73
CA ALA A 26 9.37 -1.98 -12.00
C ALA A 26 9.94 -0.56 -12.02
N TYR A 27 9.16 0.42 -11.51
CA TYR A 27 9.59 1.81 -11.36
C TYR A 27 10.85 1.93 -10.48
N ILE A 28 10.80 1.37 -9.26
CA ILE A 28 11.94 1.44 -8.33
C ILE A 28 13.19 0.79 -8.93
N LEU A 29 13.06 -0.39 -9.54
CA LEU A 29 14.20 -1.08 -10.14
C LEU A 29 14.79 -0.29 -11.32
N ALA A 30 13.94 0.28 -12.19
CA ALA A 30 14.40 1.11 -13.29
C ALA A 30 15.12 2.37 -12.80
N GLN A 31 14.58 3.06 -11.78
CA GLN A 31 15.19 4.23 -11.17
C GLN A 31 16.50 3.89 -10.42
N LYS A 32 16.66 2.66 -9.91
CA LYS A 32 17.93 2.15 -9.36
C LYS A 32 18.95 1.78 -10.46
N GLY A 33 18.62 1.96 -11.75
CA GLY A 33 19.52 1.72 -12.88
C GLY A 33 19.52 0.29 -13.40
N PHE A 34 18.57 -0.58 -12.96
CA PHE A 34 18.43 -1.90 -13.56
C PHE A 34 17.81 -1.79 -14.95
N ARG A 35 18.21 -2.70 -15.85
CA ARG A 35 17.50 -2.89 -17.11
C ARG A 35 16.18 -3.59 -16.84
N VAL A 36 15.07 -2.90 -17.11
CA VAL A 36 13.72 -3.41 -16.84
C VAL A 36 12.92 -3.44 -18.12
N SER A 37 12.22 -4.54 -18.34
CA SER A 37 11.18 -4.65 -19.37
C SER A 37 9.91 -5.24 -18.76
N GLY A 38 8.80 -5.11 -19.46
CA GLY A 38 7.56 -5.72 -19.01
C GLY A 38 6.48 -5.78 -20.08
N SER A 39 5.57 -6.68 -19.93
CA SER A 39 4.42 -6.86 -20.80
C SER A 39 3.10 -6.62 -20.07
N ASP A 40 2.12 -6.07 -20.78
CA ASP A 40 0.74 -6.03 -20.33
C ASP A 40 -0.22 -6.04 -21.52
N VAL A 41 -1.35 -6.70 -21.39
CA VAL A 41 -2.36 -6.77 -22.47
C VAL A 41 -3.23 -5.51 -22.55
N ARG A 42 -3.17 -4.64 -21.54
CA ARG A 42 -3.92 -3.39 -21.44
C ARG A 42 -2.99 -2.22 -21.12
N PRO A 43 -2.49 -1.52 -22.16
CA PRO A 43 -1.73 -0.28 -21.96
C PRO A 43 -2.59 0.74 -21.18
N ASN A 44 -1.96 1.47 -20.28
CA ASN A 44 -2.60 2.49 -19.46
C ASN A 44 -1.60 3.61 -19.13
N HIS A 45 -2.02 4.65 -18.41
CA HIS A 45 -1.15 5.77 -18.04
C HIS A 45 0.07 5.33 -17.20
N ILE A 46 -0.04 4.23 -16.44
CA ILE A 46 1.08 3.70 -15.64
C ILE A 46 2.14 3.09 -16.56
N THR A 47 1.73 2.30 -17.58
CA THR A 47 2.68 1.73 -18.54
C THR A 47 3.39 2.82 -19.34
N HIS A 48 2.70 3.89 -19.73
CA HIS A 48 3.31 5.05 -20.39
C HIS A 48 4.31 5.78 -19.47
N LYS A 49 4.00 5.90 -18.19
CA LYS A 49 4.95 6.45 -17.20
C LYS A 49 6.22 5.58 -17.11
N LEU A 50 6.09 4.27 -17.09
CA LEU A 50 7.24 3.35 -17.08
C LEU A 50 8.09 3.48 -18.35
N GLU A 51 7.47 3.59 -19.52
CA GLU A 51 8.19 3.84 -20.78
C GLU A 51 8.98 5.15 -20.73
N SER A 52 8.40 6.22 -20.18
CA SER A 52 9.06 7.53 -20.07
C SER A 52 10.33 7.53 -19.23
N ILE A 53 10.52 6.54 -18.36
CA ILE A 53 11.71 6.35 -17.52
C ILE A 53 12.64 5.23 -18.03
N GLY A 54 12.42 4.74 -19.24
CA GLY A 54 13.30 3.77 -19.91
C GLY A 54 12.95 2.29 -19.69
N VAL A 55 11.78 1.96 -19.15
CA VAL A 55 11.27 0.59 -19.13
C VAL A 55 10.78 0.20 -20.52
N SER A 56 11.26 -0.92 -21.04
CA SER A 56 10.80 -1.44 -22.35
C SER A 56 9.46 -2.15 -22.21
N PHE A 57 8.42 -1.59 -22.81
CA PHE A 57 7.05 -2.10 -22.69
C PHE A 57 6.62 -2.90 -23.92
N PHE A 58 5.91 -4.02 -23.68
CA PHE A 58 5.32 -4.88 -24.70
C PHE A 58 3.81 -5.00 -24.51
N GLY A 59 3.03 -4.61 -25.51
CA GLY A 59 1.56 -4.66 -25.49
C GLY A 59 0.95 -6.07 -25.59
N LYS A 60 1.77 -7.12 -25.61
CA LYS A 60 1.37 -8.53 -25.69
C LYS A 60 2.28 -9.37 -24.81
N GLN A 61 1.73 -10.45 -24.25
CA GLN A 61 2.47 -11.41 -23.44
C GLN A 61 2.94 -12.59 -24.31
N GLU A 62 4.07 -12.44 -24.96
CA GLU A 62 4.61 -13.35 -25.95
C GLU A 62 6.03 -13.84 -25.59
N PRO A 63 6.41 -15.09 -25.94
CA PRO A 63 7.75 -15.63 -25.67
C PRO A 63 8.90 -14.77 -26.17
N ALA A 64 8.71 -14.05 -27.30
CA ALA A 64 9.72 -13.21 -27.91
C ALA A 64 10.18 -12.01 -27.02
N ASN A 65 9.35 -11.61 -26.04
CA ASN A 65 9.69 -10.52 -25.14
C ASN A 65 10.90 -10.86 -24.24
N LEU A 66 11.09 -12.13 -23.91
CA LEU A 66 12.22 -12.59 -23.09
C LEU A 66 13.56 -12.54 -23.84
N GLU A 67 13.53 -12.47 -25.18
CA GLU A 67 14.73 -12.35 -26.01
C GLU A 67 15.24 -10.90 -26.12
N PHE A 68 14.50 -9.95 -25.59
CA PHE A 68 14.84 -8.51 -25.66
C PHE A 68 16.26 -8.22 -25.16
N PHE A 69 16.64 -8.80 -24.02
CA PHE A 69 17.96 -8.56 -23.43
C PHE A 69 19.11 -9.23 -24.19
N ASN A 70 18.83 -10.25 -25.02
CA ASN A 70 19.84 -10.93 -25.82
C ASN A 70 20.22 -10.12 -27.04
N ARG A 71 19.33 -9.30 -27.60
CA ARG A 71 19.57 -8.52 -28.82
C ARG A 71 20.55 -7.38 -28.61
N ASP A 72 20.53 -6.76 -27.42
CA ASP A 72 21.45 -5.67 -27.11
C ASP A 72 22.88 -6.14 -26.79
N SER A 73 23.08 -7.44 -26.52
CA SER A 73 24.37 -8.01 -26.16
C SER A 73 25.30 -8.20 -27.39
N VAL A 74 24.73 -8.21 -28.60
CA VAL A 74 25.52 -8.32 -29.83
C VAL A 74 26.39 -7.07 -30.08
N SER A 75 26.02 -5.92 -29.49
CA SER A 75 26.79 -4.67 -29.58
C SER A 75 27.80 -4.44 -28.44
N ALA A 76 27.75 -5.28 -27.36
CA ALA A 76 28.55 -5.11 -26.15
C ALA A 76 29.57 -6.25 -25.91
N LEU A 77 30.19 -6.77 -26.94
CA LEU A 77 31.18 -7.87 -26.91
C LEU A 77 32.51 -7.56 -26.19
N THR A 78 32.53 -6.64 -25.22
CA THR A 78 33.81 -6.24 -24.56
C THR A 78 33.83 -6.34 -23.04
N SER A 79 32.79 -6.91 -22.37
CA SER A 79 32.89 -7.13 -20.92
C SER A 79 32.25 -8.46 -20.53
N GLY A 80 33.06 -9.30 -19.87
CA GLY A 80 32.86 -10.69 -19.52
C GLY A 80 31.43 -11.12 -19.12
N ASP A 81 31.09 -12.35 -19.45
CA ASP A 81 29.85 -13.10 -19.28
C ASP A 81 29.04 -12.73 -18.03
N LYS A 82 28.23 -11.67 -18.10
CA LYS A 82 27.12 -11.52 -17.18
C LYS A 82 25.94 -12.27 -17.77
N ASP A 83 25.38 -13.18 -16.98
CA ASP A 83 24.17 -13.92 -17.34
C ASP A 83 23.05 -12.93 -17.68
N ILE A 84 22.72 -12.82 -18.98
CA ILE A 84 21.73 -11.90 -19.54
C ILE A 84 20.29 -12.44 -19.44
N THR A 85 20.13 -13.67 -18.93
CA THR A 85 18.81 -14.27 -18.69
C THR A 85 18.06 -13.42 -17.66
N PRO A 86 16.88 -12.86 -17.99
CA PRO A 86 16.17 -11.98 -17.07
C PRO A 86 15.62 -12.72 -15.86
N GLN A 87 15.48 -12.01 -14.76
CA GLN A 87 14.67 -12.40 -13.64
C GLN A 87 13.21 -12.06 -13.98
N VAL A 88 12.36 -13.07 -14.08
CA VAL A 88 10.96 -12.88 -14.46
C VAL A 88 10.12 -12.66 -13.22
N VAL A 89 9.35 -11.58 -13.20
CA VAL A 89 8.48 -11.21 -12.08
C VAL A 89 7.03 -11.35 -12.51
N CYS A 90 6.22 -12.02 -11.70
CA CYS A 90 4.79 -12.19 -11.93
C CYS A 90 3.98 -11.97 -10.67
N SER A 91 2.67 -11.78 -10.83
CA SER A 91 1.68 -11.75 -9.74
C SER A 91 0.82 -13.02 -9.79
N THR A 92 -0.04 -13.20 -8.79
CA THR A 92 -1.05 -14.28 -8.76
C THR A 92 -2.02 -14.25 -9.95
N ALA A 93 -2.16 -13.13 -10.66
CA ALA A 93 -2.97 -13.01 -11.87
C ALA A 93 -2.37 -13.77 -13.07
N ILE A 94 -1.08 -14.08 -13.05
CA ILE A 94 -0.40 -14.82 -14.13
C ILE A 94 -0.43 -16.30 -13.79
N ASN A 95 -1.14 -17.06 -14.59
CA ASN A 95 -1.28 -18.52 -14.41
C ASN A 95 -0.39 -19.31 -15.36
N ALA A 96 -0.31 -20.62 -15.13
CA ALA A 96 0.50 -21.55 -15.91
C ALA A 96 0.10 -21.68 -17.39
N SER A 97 -1.05 -21.15 -17.84
CA SER A 97 -1.43 -21.13 -19.26
C SER A 97 -0.78 -19.99 -20.04
N ASN A 98 -0.28 -18.96 -19.35
CA ASN A 98 0.36 -17.79 -19.98
C ASN A 98 1.57 -18.21 -20.82
N SER A 99 1.63 -17.76 -22.08
CA SER A 99 2.66 -18.19 -23.03
C SER A 99 4.07 -17.65 -22.70
N GLU A 100 4.13 -16.44 -22.17
CA GLU A 100 5.37 -15.79 -21.74
C GLU A 100 5.92 -16.47 -20.46
N TYR A 101 5.05 -16.78 -19.50
CA TYR A 101 5.42 -17.53 -18.31
C TYR A 101 5.97 -18.95 -18.66
N LYS A 102 5.30 -19.67 -19.59
CA LYS A 102 5.81 -20.96 -20.09
C LYS A 102 7.17 -20.85 -20.75
N ALA A 103 7.38 -19.79 -21.53
CA ALA A 103 8.67 -19.55 -22.17
C ALA A 103 9.76 -19.25 -21.14
N ALA A 104 9.46 -18.46 -20.10
CA ALA A 104 10.37 -18.21 -19.00
C ALA A 104 10.83 -19.49 -18.29
N LEU A 105 9.89 -20.40 -17.99
CA LEU A 105 10.19 -21.73 -17.44
C LEU A 105 11.09 -22.54 -18.38
N LYS A 106 10.75 -22.59 -19.67
CA LYS A 106 11.50 -23.36 -20.68
C LYS A 106 12.91 -22.83 -20.85
N ASN A 107 13.10 -21.51 -20.76
CA ASN A 107 14.40 -20.85 -20.93
C ASN A 107 15.23 -20.85 -19.64
N GLY A 108 14.74 -21.47 -18.54
CA GLY A 108 15.44 -21.52 -17.27
C GLY A 108 15.57 -20.14 -16.56
N CYS A 109 14.70 -19.18 -16.88
CA CYS A 109 14.67 -17.91 -16.20
C CYS A 109 14.32 -18.11 -14.73
N PRO A 110 14.99 -17.47 -13.77
CA PRO A 110 14.49 -17.38 -12.40
C PRO A 110 13.15 -16.66 -12.40
N ILE A 111 12.15 -17.28 -11.77
CA ILE A 111 10.79 -16.70 -11.67
C ILE A 111 10.53 -16.35 -10.23
N PHE A 112 10.08 -15.11 -10.01
CA PHE A 112 9.75 -14.55 -8.71
C PHE A 112 8.31 -14.06 -8.69
N HIS A 113 7.66 -14.21 -7.56
CA HIS A 113 6.43 -13.50 -7.29
C HIS A 113 6.76 -12.03 -6.95
N ARG A 114 5.84 -11.09 -7.22
CA ARG A 114 6.02 -9.65 -6.89
C ARG A 114 6.44 -9.43 -5.42
N SER A 115 5.91 -10.26 -4.52
CA SER A 115 6.24 -10.18 -3.10
C SER A 115 7.67 -10.60 -2.77
N ASP A 116 8.31 -11.45 -3.60
CA ASP A 116 9.73 -11.80 -3.40
C ASP A 116 10.63 -10.60 -3.69
N ILE A 117 10.28 -9.81 -4.72
CA ILE A 117 10.99 -8.57 -5.06
C ILE A 117 10.78 -7.52 -3.95
N LEU A 118 9.53 -7.37 -3.48
CA LEU A 118 9.23 -6.44 -2.39
C LEU A 118 9.97 -6.83 -1.10
N ALA A 119 9.96 -8.12 -0.73
CA ALA A 119 10.67 -8.62 0.44
C ALA A 119 12.19 -8.39 0.34
N ALA A 120 12.76 -8.62 -0.85
CA ALA A 120 14.17 -8.37 -1.11
C ALA A 120 14.52 -6.87 -1.03
N LEU A 121 13.63 -5.98 -1.46
CA LEU A 121 13.81 -4.53 -1.26
C LEU A 121 13.67 -4.15 0.21
N ILE A 122 12.63 -4.62 0.91
CA ILE A 122 12.43 -4.38 2.35
C ILE A 122 13.70 -4.70 3.15
N SER A 123 14.36 -5.81 2.85
CA SER A 123 15.58 -6.23 3.55
C SER A 123 16.81 -5.35 3.31
N GLN A 124 16.79 -4.48 2.27
CA GLN A 124 17.91 -3.58 1.93
C GLN A 124 17.82 -2.21 2.60
N TYR A 125 16.71 -1.90 3.28
CA TYR A 125 16.42 -0.58 3.84
C TYR A 125 16.08 -0.65 5.32
N ASN A 126 16.16 0.49 6.01
CA ASN A 126 15.45 0.70 7.26
C ASN A 126 13.95 0.81 6.94
N SER A 127 13.32 -0.34 6.82
CA SER A 127 12.01 -0.43 6.19
C SER A 127 10.87 -0.30 7.19
N ILE A 128 9.82 0.39 6.76
CA ILE A 128 8.54 0.57 7.45
C ILE A 128 7.49 -0.12 6.58
N ALA A 129 6.97 -1.26 7.02
CA ALA A 129 5.97 -2.02 6.27
C ALA A 129 4.60 -1.89 6.93
N VAL A 130 3.62 -1.39 6.17
CA VAL A 130 2.25 -1.17 6.64
C VAL A 130 1.37 -2.33 6.20
N ALA A 131 0.93 -3.13 7.15
CA ALA A 131 0.01 -4.24 6.98
C ALA A 131 -1.35 -3.95 7.69
N GLY A 132 -2.34 -4.77 7.40
CA GLY A 132 -3.67 -4.68 7.97
C GLY A 132 -4.74 -4.94 6.92
N THR A 133 -5.94 -5.29 7.31
CA THR A 133 -7.03 -5.54 6.36
C THR A 133 -7.41 -4.24 5.65
N HIS A 134 -7.58 -3.14 6.38
CA HIS A 134 -7.98 -1.84 5.87
C HIS A 134 -6.99 -0.74 6.23
N GLY A 135 -6.97 0.35 5.44
CA GLY A 135 -6.17 1.53 5.72
C GLY A 135 -4.70 1.46 5.28
N LYS A 136 -4.20 0.32 4.78
CA LYS A 136 -2.80 0.13 4.34
C LYS A 136 -2.28 1.24 3.43
N THR A 137 -2.98 1.45 2.31
CA THR A 137 -2.58 2.46 1.30
C THR A 137 -2.55 3.87 1.87
N THR A 138 -3.57 4.24 2.64
CA THR A 138 -3.66 5.58 3.23
C THR A 138 -2.57 5.77 4.28
N THR A 139 -2.37 4.81 5.18
CA THR A 139 -1.36 4.90 6.24
C THR A 139 0.05 4.95 5.66
N SER A 140 0.39 4.06 4.71
CA SER A 140 1.71 4.07 4.07
C SER A 140 1.95 5.36 3.27
N SER A 141 0.90 5.88 2.62
CA SER A 141 0.97 7.16 1.92
C SER A 141 1.14 8.35 2.88
N MET A 142 0.44 8.38 4.00
CA MET A 142 0.61 9.40 5.04
C MET A 142 2.02 9.40 5.62
N ILE A 143 2.54 8.22 5.95
CA ILE A 143 3.91 8.07 6.46
C ILE A 143 4.91 8.55 5.41
N GLY A 144 4.82 8.05 4.18
CA GLY A 144 5.71 8.46 3.10
C GLY A 144 5.67 9.96 2.82
N TYR A 145 4.46 10.54 2.80
CA TYR A 145 4.26 11.97 2.58
C TYR A 145 4.82 12.82 3.75
N MET A 146 4.51 12.46 4.98
CA MET A 146 5.00 13.13 6.18
C MET A 146 6.53 13.13 6.23
N LEU A 147 7.17 11.99 5.98
CA LEU A 147 8.63 11.88 5.93
C LEU A 147 9.23 12.72 4.79
N LEU A 148 8.57 12.77 3.63
CA LEU A 148 8.99 13.60 2.51
C LEU A 148 8.92 15.09 2.88
N GLN A 149 7.83 15.54 3.51
CA GLN A 149 7.66 16.92 3.98
C GLN A 149 8.66 17.30 5.08
N ALA A 150 9.07 16.34 5.91
CA ALA A 150 10.11 16.52 6.92
C ALA A 150 11.55 16.48 6.34
N GLY A 151 11.71 16.34 5.01
CA GLY A 151 13.02 16.32 4.35
C GLY A 151 13.80 14.99 4.50
N VAL A 152 13.15 13.92 4.94
CA VAL A 152 13.79 12.60 5.13
C VAL A 152 14.08 11.92 3.79
N ASP A 153 13.31 12.21 2.74
CA ASP A 153 13.49 11.67 1.39
C ASP A 153 13.45 10.13 1.28
N PRO A 154 12.38 9.44 1.77
CA PRO A 154 12.27 7.99 1.73
C PRO A 154 11.99 7.45 0.33
N THR A 155 12.38 6.18 0.09
CA THR A 155 11.80 5.36 -0.97
C THR A 155 10.38 4.96 -0.56
N ILE A 156 9.41 5.02 -1.48
CA ILE A 156 8.00 4.79 -1.19
C ILE A 156 7.42 3.79 -2.20
N ILE A 157 6.70 2.77 -1.71
CA ILE A 157 5.99 1.76 -2.51
C ILE A 157 4.61 1.57 -1.90
N VAL A 158 3.55 2.04 -2.55
CA VAL A 158 2.17 2.02 -2.03
C VAL A 158 1.18 1.43 -3.02
N GLY A 159 0.03 0.97 -2.54
CA GLY A 159 -0.99 0.31 -3.33
C GLY A 159 -1.93 1.25 -4.10
N GLY A 160 -1.68 2.56 -4.09
CA GLY A 160 -2.47 3.56 -4.80
C GLY A 160 -1.61 4.70 -5.32
N GLU A 161 -2.13 5.46 -6.28
CA GLU A 161 -1.43 6.64 -6.78
C GLU A 161 -1.61 7.82 -5.83
N VAL A 162 -0.52 8.52 -5.55
CA VAL A 162 -0.50 9.72 -4.70
C VAL A 162 0.00 10.91 -5.52
N LYS A 163 -0.74 12.01 -5.48
CA LYS A 163 -0.47 13.21 -6.27
C LYS A 163 0.92 13.81 -5.99
N ALA A 164 1.38 13.75 -4.73
CA ALA A 164 2.63 14.36 -4.30
C ALA A 164 3.89 13.80 -5.00
N TRP A 165 3.84 12.55 -5.50
CA TRP A 165 4.91 11.94 -6.29
C TRP A 165 4.39 11.34 -7.61
N GLU A 166 3.17 11.74 -8.00
CA GLU A 166 2.56 11.43 -9.30
C GLU A 166 2.51 9.94 -9.63
N GLY A 167 2.25 9.08 -8.63
CA GLY A 167 2.17 7.63 -8.85
C GLY A 167 2.11 6.82 -7.57
N ASN A 168 2.41 5.54 -7.71
CA ASN A 168 2.37 4.55 -6.63
C ASN A 168 3.74 4.18 -6.06
N ALA A 169 4.81 4.79 -6.61
CA ALA A 169 6.17 4.59 -6.13
C ALA A 169 7.05 5.83 -6.34
N ARG A 170 8.04 5.97 -5.47
CA ARG A 170 9.07 7.01 -5.54
C ARG A 170 10.39 6.44 -5.02
N LEU A 171 11.49 6.61 -5.73
CA LEU A 171 12.84 6.33 -5.23
C LEU A 171 13.35 7.55 -4.46
N GLY A 172 13.69 7.37 -3.19
CA GLY A 172 14.35 8.37 -2.34
C GLY A 172 15.84 8.11 -2.22
N GLN A 173 16.55 9.06 -1.61
CA GLN A 173 18.00 8.98 -1.38
C GLN A 173 18.36 8.54 0.05
N SER A 174 17.39 8.54 0.96
CA SER A 174 17.64 8.10 2.33
C SER A 174 17.67 6.58 2.47
N PRO A 175 18.15 6.06 3.61
CA PRO A 175 18.12 4.62 3.89
C PRO A 175 16.71 4.10 4.24
N TYR A 176 15.67 4.93 4.22
CA TYR A 176 14.32 4.54 4.60
C TYR A 176 13.49 4.08 3.40
N LEU A 177 12.73 3.02 3.62
CA LEU A 177 11.69 2.53 2.70
C LEU A 177 10.35 2.48 3.44
N VAL A 178 9.32 3.10 2.89
CA VAL A 178 7.93 2.92 3.30
C VAL A 178 7.23 2.04 2.29
N ALA A 179 6.73 0.90 2.71
CA ALA A 179 6.08 -0.07 1.83
C ALA A 179 4.71 -0.50 2.36
N GLU A 180 3.74 -0.61 1.47
CA GLU A 180 2.50 -1.33 1.75
C GLU A 180 2.74 -2.83 1.65
N ALA A 181 2.36 -3.59 2.69
CA ALA A 181 2.50 -5.03 2.79
C ALA A 181 1.12 -5.68 2.75
N ASP A 182 0.87 -6.45 1.68
CA ASP A 182 -0.44 -7.02 1.36
C ASP A 182 -0.55 -8.45 1.88
N GLU A 183 -1.63 -8.74 2.61
CA GLU A 183 -1.95 -10.06 3.15
C GLU A 183 -2.80 -10.92 2.22
N SER A 184 -3.37 -10.34 1.15
CA SER A 184 -4.46 -10.91 0.35
C SER A 184 -4.14 -12.26 -0.33
N ASP A 185 -2.87 -12.56 -0.54
CA ASP A 185 -2.38 -13.78 -1.19
C ASP A 185 -1.43 -14.60 -0.27
N GLY A 186 -1.46 -14.31 1.03
CA GLY A 186 -0.59 -14.96 2.02
C GLY A 186 0.88 -14.54 1.95
N SER A 187 1.25 -13.64 1.06
CA SER A 187 2.66 -13.26 0.85
C SER A 187 3.25 -12.38 1.95
N LEU A 188 2.42 -11.84 2.84
CA LEU A 188 2.85 -11.03 3.98
C LEU A 188 3.94 -11.72 4.83
N VAL A 189 3.90 -13.04 4.94
CA VAL A 189 4.89 -13.85 5.68
C VAL A 189 6.34 -13.75 5.13
N LYS A 190 6.54 -13.20 3.94
CA LYS A 190 7.87 -13.04 3.34
C LYS A 190 8.58 -11.77 3.80
N HIS A 191 7.88 -10.85 4.45
CA HIS A 191 8.40 -9.53 4.79
C HIS A 191 9.00 -9.50 6.18
N SER A 192 10.23 -9.00 6.30
CA SER A 192 10.97 -8.85 7.55
C SER A 192 11.43 -7.40 7.70
N PRO A 193 10.51 -6.47 8.00
CA PRO A 193 10.83 -5.05 8.09
C PRO A 193 11.51 -4.69 9.42
N GLU A 194 12.17 -3.52 9.43
CA GLU A 194 12.62 -2.88 10.66
C GLU A 194 11.43 -2.52 11.56
N ILE A 195 10.42 -1.85 10.98
CA ILE A 195 9.19 -1.48 11.66
C ILE A 195 8.00 -2.07 10.91
N GLY A 196 7.23 -2.93 11.56
CA GLY A 196 5.94 -3.41 11.07
C GLY A 196 4.81 -2.60 11.68
N ILE A 197 3.78 -2.30 10.88
CA ILE A 197 2.57 -1.61 11.35
C ILE A 197 1.38 -2.52 11.08
N ILE A 198 0.48 -2.65 12.06
CA ILE A 198 -0.83 -3.28 11.89
C ILE A 198 -1.91 -2.23 12.16
N THR A 199 -2.70 -1.93 11.13
CA THR A 199 -3.82 -1.00 11.24
C THR A 199 -5.06 -1.65 11.86
N ASN A 200 -5.42 -2.84 11.39
CA ASN A 200 -6.52 -3.68 11.86
C ASN A 200 -6.42 -5.08 11.25
N ILE A 201 -7.15 -6.04 11.83
CA ILE A 201 -7.26 -7.40 11.29
C ILE A 201 -8.72 -7.81 11.33
N GLU A 202 -9.30 -8.01 10.15
CA GLU A 202 -10.64 -8.54 9.92
C GLU A 202 -10.57 -9.70 8.93
N LEU A 203 -11.63 -10.51 8.86
CA LEU A 203 -11.75 -11.50 7.80
C LEU A 203 -12.00 -10.77 6.48
N ASP A 204 -11.14 -10.96 5.51
CA ASP A 204 -11.32 -10.56 4.11
C ASP A 204 -10.64 -11.60 3.20
N HIS A 205 -10.72 -11.40 1.91
CA HIS A 205 -10.16 -12.30 0.90
C HIS A 205 -10.66 -13.76 1.03
N PRO A 206 -11.98 -14.00 1.00
CA PRO A 206 -12.57 -15.33 1.18
C PRO A 206 -12.22 -16.33 0.06
N ASP A 207 -11.53 -15.88 -0.98
CA ASP A 207 -10.91 -16.75 -1.98
C ASP A 207 -9.62 -17.42 -1.46
N HIS A 208 -9.06 -16.91 -0.38
CA HIS A 208 -7.78 -17.34 0.20
C HIS A 208 -7.89 -17.76 1.66
N TYR A 209 -8.77 -17.14 2.44
CA TYR A 209 -8.98 -17.41 3.86
C TYR A 209 -10.42 -17.80 4.15
N ASP A 210 -10.62 -18.93 4.83
CA ASP A 210 -11.93 -19.39 5.28
C ASP A 210 -12.30 -18.83 6.66
N THR A 211 -11.29 -18.50 7.48
CA THR A 211 -11.47 -18.09 8.88
C THR A 211 -10.56 -16.92 9.26
N LEU A 212 -10.99 -16.15 10.27
CA LEU A 212 -10.18 -15.09 10.85
C LEU A 212 -8.86 -15.61 11.45
N ASP A 213 -8.86 -16.83 12.01
CA ASP A 213 -7.65 -17.42 12.60
C ASP A 213 -6.57 -17.66 11.55
N GLN A 214 -6.93 -18.03 10.30
CA GLN A 214 -5.97 -18.14 9.19
C GLN A 214 -5.33 -16.80 8.86
N VAL A 215 -6.11 -15.72 8.86
CA VAL A 215 -5.58 -14.34 8.69
C VAL A 215 -4.64 -13.99 9.84
N VAL A 216 -5.07 -14.23 11.09
CA VAL A 216 -4.26 -13.96 12.30
C VAL A 216 -2.92 -14.69 12.25
N ASP A 217 -2.86 -15.93 11.78
CA ASP A 217 -1.62 -16.70 11.71
C ASP A 217 -0.60 -16.12 10.72
N ILE A 218 -1.08 -15.56 9.59
CA ILE A 218 -0.24 -14.82 8.65
C ILE A 218 0.35 -13.57 9.31
N PHE A 219 -0.48 -12.82 10.04
CA PHE A 219 -0.03 -11.64 10.78
C PHE A 219 0.93 -11.99 11.92
N LYS A 220 0.73 -13.09 12.65
CA LYS A 220 1.68 -13.57 13.66
C LYS A 220 3.05 -13.87 13.06
N THR A 221 3.08 -14.52 11.88
CA THR A 221 4.33 -14.77 11.17
C THR A 221 5.01 -13.45 10.80
N PHE A 222 4.28 -12.50 10.23
CA PHE A 222 4.80 -11.18 9.90
C PHE A 222 5.37 -10.45 11.13
N THR A 223 4.60 -10.38 12.22
CA THR A 223 5.03 -9.66 13.43
C THR A 223 6.26 -10.28 14.08
N SER A 224 6.40 -11.61 14.02
CA SER A 224 7.60 -12.30 14.54
C SER A 224 8.89 -11.95 13.77
N GLN A 225 8.76 -11.39 12.58
CA GLN A 225 9.86 -10.97 11.70
C GLN A 225 10.15 -9.46 11.78
N CYS A 226 9.28 -8.67 12.42
CA CYS A 226 9.50 -7.24 12.65
C CYS A 226 10.45 -7.04 13.84
N LYS A 227 11.34 -6.03 13.77
CA LYS A 227 12.12 -5.63 14.93
C LYS A 227 11.34 -4.76 15.91
N THR A 228 10.43 -3.94 15.39
CA THR A 228 9.48 -3.13 16.16
C THR A 228 8.11 -3.28 15.57
N LEU A 229 7.11 -3.54 16.39
CA LEU A 229 5.71 -3.61 16.01
C LEU A 229 4.97 -2.38 16.51
N VAL A 230 4.34 -1.64 15.59
CA VAL A 230 3.40 -0.56 15.90
C VAL A 230 1.98 -1.04 15.55
N ALA A 231 1.00 -0.93 16.45
CA ALA A 231 -0.31 -1.46 16.14
C ALA A 231 -1.47 -0.67 16.76
N CYS A 232 -2.61 -0.66 16.04
CA CYS A 232 -3.88 -0.09 16.48
C CYS A 232 -4.58 -1.05 17.44
N ILE A 233 -4.72 -0.66 18.70
CA ILE A 233 -5.43 -1.47 19.71
C ILE A 233 -6.92 -1.16 19.79
N ASP A 234 -7.45 -0.28 18.94
CA ASP A 234 -8.92 -0.14 18.77
C ASP A 234 -9.52 -1.38 18.09
N CYS A 235 -8.71 -2.06 17.25
CA CYS A 235 -9.09 -3.35 16.67
C CYS A 235 -9.02 -4.45 17.73
N GLU A 236 -10.16 -5.08 18.03
CA GLU A 236 -10.26 -6.15 19.03
C GLU A 236 -9.32 -7.31 18.73
N THR A 237 -9.27 -7.77 17.47
CA THR A 237 -8.38 -8.85 17.06
C THR A 237 -6.90 -8.49 17.32
N VAL A 238 -6.50 -7.25 17.06
CA VAL A 238 -5.12 -6.79 17.32
C VAL A 238 -4.87 -6.72 18.81
N ARG A 239 -5.75 -6.09 19.58
CA ARG A 239 -5.62 -5.94 21.04
C ARG A 239 -5.52 -7.27 21.76
N ASP A 240 -6.34 -8.26 21.35
CA ASP A 240 -6.45 -9.54 22.05
C ASP A 240 -5.42 -10.58 21.61
N ARG A 241 -4.87 -10.46 20.41
CA ARG A 241 -4.00 -11.50 19.79
C ARG A 241 -2.56 -11.09 19.60
N PHE A 242 -2.20 -9.78 19.77
CA PHE A 242 -0.87 -9.25 19.55
C PHE A 242 -0.39 -8.39 20.72
N GLN A 243 0.92 -8.26 20.84
CA GLN A 243 1.56 -7.40 21.83
C GLN A 243 2.50 -6.44 21.09
N PRO A 244 2.01 -5.25 20.69
CA PRO A 244 2.84 -4.27 20.01
C PRO A 244 3.87 -3.64 20.97
N ASP A 245 5.03 -3.28 20.43
CA ASP A 245 6.03 -2.48 21.14
C ASP A 245 5.56 -1.04 21.31
N ILE A 246 4.77 -0.56 20.36
CA ILE A 246 4.15 0.77 20.35
C ILE A 246 2.68 0.63 19.95
N SER A 247 1.80 1.05 20.83
CA SER A 247 0.36 1.00 20.61
C SER A 247 -0.23 2.37 20.29
N TYR A 248 -1.28 2.39 19.48
CA TYR A 248 -2.05 3.60 19.27
C TYR A 248 -3.57 3.33 19.25
N SER A 249 -4.34 4.35 19.62
CA SER A 249 -5.80 4.27 19.74
C SER A 249 -6.43 5.66 19.63
N LEU A 250 -7.67 5.72 19.14
CA LEU A 250 -8.47 6.94 19.20
C LEU A 250 -9.14 7.15 20.57
N SER A 251 -9.13 6.12 21.44
CA SER A 251 -9.70 6.20 22.80
C SER A 251 -8.64 6.57 23.83
N PRO A 252 -8.85 7.62 24.62
CA PRO A 252 -7.92 8.01 25.69
C PRO A 252 -7.87 6.97 26.84
N ASP A 253 -8.89 6.16 27.00
CA ASP A 253 -9.01 5.17 28.09
C ASP A 253 -8.42 3.80 27.69
N SER A 254 -7.86 3.67 26.49
CA SER A 254 -7.34 2.41 25.96
C SER A 254 -6.02 1.96 26.61
N GLY A 255 -5.27 2.89 27.22
CA GLY A 255 -3.92 2.66 27.71
C GLY A 255 -2.85 2.63 26.61
N ALA A 256 -3.16 3.07 25.40
CA ALA A 256 -2.22 3.15 24.29
C ALA A 256 -1.09 4.17 24.54
N ASP A 257 0.08 3.93 23.93
CA ASP A 257 1.20 4.88 23.97
C ASP A 257 0.85 6.19 23.25
N TYR A 258 0.15 6.09 22.10
CA TYR A 258 -0.36 7.26 21.38
C TYR A 258 -1.88 7.23 21.37
N TYR A 259 -2.49 8.33 21.77
CA TYR A 259 -3.94 8.47 21.74
C TYR A 259 -4.36 9.91 21.48
N VAL A 260 -5.65 10.12 21.27
CA VAL A 260 -6.19 11.46 20.97
C VAL A 260 -7.31 11.83 21.94
N THR A 261 -7.47 13.15 22.14
CA THR A 261 -8.61 13.75 22.84
C THR A 261 -9.12 14.94 22.03
N ASN A 262 -10.26 15.51 22.44
CA ASN A 262 -10.84 16.71 21.84
C ASN A 262 -10.97 16.57 20.31
N ILE A 263 -11.49 15.41 19.85
CA ILE A 263 -11.69 15.14 18.44
C ILE A 263 -12.82 16.03 17.91
N ASP A 264 -12.53 16.76 16.83
CA ASP A 264 -13.48 17.61 16.12
C ASP A 264 -13.54 17.17 14.65
N TYR A 265 -14.62 16.45 14.29
CA TYR A 265 -14.89 16.03 12.92
C TYR A 265 -15.69 17.12 12.20
N ARG A 266 -15.09 17.75 11.20
CA ARG A 266 -15.66 18.82 10.42
C ARG A 266 -15.89 18.41 8.96
N ALA A 267 -16.66 19.21 8.23
CA ALA A 267 -16.90 19.00 6.81
C ALA A 267 -15.64 19.19 5.93
N ASP A 268 -14.65 19.91 6.42
CA ASP A 268 -13.41 20.27 5.72
C ASP A 268 -12.16 19.62 6.31
N GLY A 269 -12.30 18.74 7.29
CA GLY A 269 -11.16 18.08 7.91
C GLY A 269 -11.45 17.50 9.28
N THR A 270 -10.39 17.08 9.95
CA THR A 270 -10.46 16.53 11.32
C THR A 270 -9.37 17.19 12.17
N ALA A 271 -9.71 17.59 13.40
CA ALA A 271 -8.73 18.05 14.37
C ALA A 271 -8.78 17.20 15.64
N ALA A 272 -7.62 16.98 16.27
CA ALA A 272 -7.54 16.27 17.54
C ALA A 272 -6.29 16.67 18.32
N LEU A 273 -6.36 16.65 19.64
CA LEU A 273 -5.20 16.79 20.51
C LEU A 273 -4.53 15.42 20.67
N VAL A 274 -3.27 15.32 20.24
CA VAL A 274 -2.46 14.08 20.27
C VAL A 274 -1.66 14.00 21.57
N TRP A 275 -1.62 12.81 22.13
CA TRP A 275 -0.87 12.46 23.33
C TRP A 275 0.15 11.35 23.02
N GLU A 276 1.32 11.43 23.65
CA GLU A 276 2.36 10.39 23.66
C GLU A 276 2.65 10.04 25.12
N LYS A 277 2.31 8.80 25.55
CA LYS A 277 2.59 8.29 26.90
C LYS A 277 2.15 9.26 28.02
N GLY A 278 0.96 9.81 27.87
CA GLY A 278 0.38 10.77 28.84
C GLY A 278 0.87 12.21 28.72
N ILE A 279 1.73 12.53 27.74
CA ILE A 279 2.21 13.90 27.49
C ILE A 279 1.50 14.44 26.24
N ALA A 280 0.85 15.61 26.37
CA ALA A 280 0.23 16.28 25.24
C ALA A 280 1.31 16.79 24.27
N LEU A 281 1.25 16.33 23.01
CA LEU A 281 2.16 16.78 21.96
C LEU A 281 1.69 18.07 21.27
N GLY A 282 0.37 18.17 21.01
CA GLY A 282 -0.23 19.30 20.32
C GLY A 282 -1.43 18.91 19.47
N VAL A 283 -1.99 19.88 18.75
CA VAL A 283 -3.15 19.66 17.88
C VAL A 283 -2.69 19.18 16.51
N LEU A 284 -3.24 18.05 16.07
CA LEU A 284 -3.14 17.53 14.71
C LEU A 284 -4.36 18.00 13.92
N ASN A 285 -4.13 18.65 12.79
CA ASN A 285 -5.17 19.00 11.83
C ASN A 285 -4.96 18.18 10.56
N LEU A 286 -6.04 17.61 10.02
CA LEU A 286 -6.04 16.84 8.79
C LEU A 286 -7.08 17.41 7.83
N CYS A 287 -6.77 17.49 6.55
CA CYS A 287 -7.76 17.80 5.51
C CYS A 287 -8.52 16.58 5.00
N VAL A 288 -8.09 15.37 5.37
CA VAL A 288 -8.84 14.14 5.09
C VAL A 288 -9.86 13.85 6.19
N LEU A 289 -10.99 13.25 5.80
CA LEU A 289 -12.17 13.10 6.66
C LEU A 289 -12.26 11.73 7.33
N GLY A 290 -12.96 11.69 8.42
CA GLY A 290 -13.41 10.46 9.08
C GLY A 290 -12.45 9.91 10.13
N HIS A 291 -13.02 9.16 11.07
CA HIS A 291 -12.29 8.56 12.20
C HIS A 291 -11.17 7.62 11.74
N HIS A 292 -11.40 6.85 10.66
CA HIS A 292 -10.41 5.93 10.12
C HIS A 292 -9.15 6.66 9.62
N ASN A 293 -9.29 7.87 9.04
CA ASN A 293 -8.15 8.66 8.62
C ASN A 293 -7.41 9.31 9.79
N LEU A 294 -8.11 9.64 10.88
CA LEU A 294 -7.45 10.07 12.11
C LEU A 294 -6.62 8.92 12.73
N SER A 295 -7.14 7.69 12.72
CA SER A 295 -6.41 6.50 13.16
C SER A 295 -5.17 6.25 12.30
N ASN A 296 -5.31 6.31 10.96
CA ASN A 296 -4.19 6.19 10.02
C ASN A 296 -3.11 7.27 10.25
N ALA A 297 -3.54 8.50 10.54
CA ALA A 297 -2.63 9.61 10.84
C ALA A 297 -1.92 9.43 12.17
N LEU A 298 -2.59 8.85 13.17
CA LEU A 298 -1.97 8.56 14.47
C LEU A 298 -0.86 7.51 14.36
N ALA A 299 -1.03 6.50 13.49
CA ALA A 299 0.07 5.59 13.12
C ALA A 299 1.25 6.36 12.51
N ALA A 300 0.98 7.32 11.61
CA ALA A 300 2.04 8.14 11.02
C ALA A 300 2.74 9.03 12.06
N VAL A 301 2.00 9.56 13.04
CA VAL A 301 2.58 10.29 14.18
C VAL A 301 3.52 9.38 14.97
N ALA A 302 3.07 8.17 15.34
CA ALA A 302 3.88 7.22 16.09
C ALA A 302 5.20 6.90 15.35
N ILE A 303 5.14 6.70 14.03
CA ILE A 303 6.33 6.47 13.19
C ILE A 303 7.24 7.69 13.14
N GLY A 304 6.70 8.89 12.93
CA GLY A 304 7.51 10.11 12.90
C GLY A 304 8.26 10.32 14.23
N ARG A 305 7.57 10.12 15.36
CA ARG A 305 8.17 10.20 16.70
C ARG A 305 9.24 9.11 16.93
N GLN A 306 8.99 7.88 16.48
CA GLN A 306 9.96 6.79 16.55
C GLN A 306 11.23 7.08 15.73
N LEU A 307 11.11 7.83 14.64
CA LEU A 307 12.24 8.27 13.82
C LEU A 307 12.89 9.58 14.33
N GLY A 308 12.45 10.11 15.47
CA GLY A 308 13.02 11.29 16.12
C GLY A 308 12.55 12.63 15.56
N LEU A 309 11.47 12.66 14.77
CA LEU A 309 10.90 13.91 14.29
C LEU A 309 10.14 14.63 15.40
N GLU A 310 10.23 15.96 15.40
CA GLU A 310 9.42 16.80 16.29
C GLU A 310 7.94 16.78 15.87
N PHE A 311 7.03 16.76 16.85
CA PHE A 311 5.59 16.71 16.56
C PHE A 311 5.13 17.84 15.62
N GLY A 312 5.70 19.04 15.76
CA GLY A 312 5.37 20.17 14.88
C GLY A 312 5.73 19.92 13.41
N GLU A 313 6.77 19.15 13.11
CA GLU A 313 7.14 18.77 11.73
C GLU A 313 6.15 17.73 11.19
N ILE A 314 5.83 16.72 12.00
CA ILE A 314 4.85 15.68 11.68
C ILE A 314 3.49 16.30 11.39
N ALA A 315 3.00 17.16 12.29
CA ALA A 315 1.70 17.80 12.17
C ALA A 315 1.60 18.71 10.93
N ARG A 316 2.64 19.48 10.62
CA ARG A 316 2.68 20.30 9.39
C ARG A 316 2.64 19.42 8.14
N GLY A 317 3.38 18.33 8.11
CA GLY A 317 3.36 17.39 6.98
C GLY A 317 1.97 16.78 6.77
N LEU A 318 1.38 16.23 7.83
CA LEU A 318 0.08 15.57 7.76
C LEU A 318 -1.07 16.52 7.44
N ALA A 319 -0.98 17.80 7.84
CA ALA A 319 -2.02 18.79 7.59
C ALA A 319 -2.27 19.09 6.10
N THR A 320 -1.30 18.78 5.23
CA THR A 320 -1.39 19.03 3.79
C THR A 320 -1.55 17.75 2.96
N PHE A 321 -1.76 16.61 3.61
CA PHE A 321 -1.97 15.35 2.92
C PHE A 321 -3.38 15.26 2.34
N GLU A 322 -3.49 15.24 1.01
CA GLU A 322 -4.78 15.25 0.27
C GLU A 322 -5.37 13.84 0.02
N GLY A 323 -4.71 12.76 0.49
CA GLY A 323 -5.14 11.39 0.24
C GLY A 323 -4.43 10.73 -0.95
N ALA A 324 -4.82 9.48 -1.22
CA ALA A 324 -4.44 8.73 -2.42
C ALA A 324 -5.63 8.67 -3.37
N ARG A 325 -5.37 8.45 -4.67
CA ARG A 325 -6.43 8.27 -5.67
C ARG A 325 -7.37 7.16 -5.26
N ARG A 326 -8.66 7.38 -5.53
CA ARG A 326 -9.75 6.46 -5.17
C ARG A 326 -9.84 6.16 -3.67
N ARG A 327 -9.43 7.09 -2.81
CA ARG A 327 -9.61 7.07 -1.35
C ARG A 327 -10.28 8.36 -0.92
N PHE A 328 -11.62 8.36 -0.96
CA PHE A 328 -12.46 9.54 -0.78
C PHE A 328 -12.06 10.71 -1.72
N GLU A 329 -11.75 10.35 -2.98
CA GLU A 329 -11.22 11.29 -3.96
C GLU A 329 -12.33 12.21 -4.49
N PHE A 330 -12.18 13.52 -4.32
CA PHE A 330 -13.05 14.50 -4.95
C PHE A 330 -12.82 14.51 -6.48
N ARG A 331 -13.89 14.24 -7.24
CA ARG A 331 -13.87 14.18 -8.71
C ARG A 331 -14.43 15.41 -9.38
N GLY A 332 -15.11 16.25 -8.64
CA GLY A 332 -15.71 17.48 -9.14
C GLY A 332 -17.10 17.74 -8.58
N GLU A 333 -17.67 18.89 -8.98
CA GLU A 333 -19.02 19.29 -8.67
C GLU A 333 -19.72 19.76 -9.95
N VAL A 334 -20.93 19.25 -10.20
CA VAL A 334 -21.77 19.62 -11.35
C VAL A 334 -23.19 19.83 -10.85
N ASP A 335 -23.76 20.97 -11.15
CA ASP A 335 -25.14 21.36 -10.76
C ASP A 335 -25.43 21.19 -9.26
N GLY A 336 -24.44 21.47 -8.40
CA GLY A 336 -24.55 21.33 -6.95
C GLY A 336 -24.45 19.87 -6.45
N ILE A 337 -24.12 18.92 -7.32
CA ILE A 337 -23.86 17.53 -6.99
C ILE A 337 -22.36 17.33 -6.90
N THR A 338 -21.87 16.94 -5.73
CA THR A 338 -20.47 16.59 -5.50
C THR A 338 -20.23 15.10 -5.81
N PHE A 339 -19.21 14.81 -6.59
CA PHE A 339 -18.81 13.45 -6.95
C PHE A 339 -17.54 13.04 -6.19
N ILE A 340 -17.64 11.93 -5.46
CA ILE A 340 -16.54 11.32 -4.69
C ILE A 340 -16.31 9.91 -5.23
N ASP A 341 -15.05 9.56 -5.50
CA ASP A 341 -14.63 8.19 -5.88
C ASP A 341 -13.90 7.53 -4.72
N ASP A 342 -14.35 6.34 -4.34
CA ASP A 342 -13.71 5.55 -3.30
C ASP A 342 -13.58 4.08 -3.73
N TYR A 343 -12.50 3.44 -3.33
CA TYR A 343 -12.22 2.03 -3.63
C TYR A 343 -12.82 1.07 -2.59
N ALA A 344 -13.63 1.57 -1.67
CA ALA A 344 -14.28 0.76 -0.64
C ALA A 344 -15.04 -0.41 -1.28
N HIS A 345 -14.76 -1.61 -0.81
CA HIS A 345 -15.34 -2.84 -1.34
C HIS A 345 -15.61 -3.90 -0.25
N HIS A 346 -15.22 -3.63 0.98
CA HIS A 346 -15.57 -4.38 2.19
C HIS A 346 -16.65 -3.62 2.98
N PRO A 347 -17.57 -4.30 3.71
CA PRO A 347 -18.61 -3.63 4.50
C PRO A 347 -18.07 -2.56 5.46
N SER A 348 -17.00 -2.85 6.18
CA SER A 348 -16.34 -1.89 7.10
C SER A 348 -15.83 -0.64 6.37
N GLU A 349 -15.24 -0.80 5.19
CA GLU A 349 -14.78 0.32 4.36
C GLU A 349 -15.95 1.18 3.88
N LEU A 350 -17.02 0.56 3.38
CA LEU A 350 -18.22 1.27 2.94
C LEU A 350 -18.84 2.10 4.07
N SER A 351 -19.00 1.50 5.25
CA SER A 351 -19.53 2.19 6.43
C SER A 351 -18.67 3.42 6.78
N ALA A 352 -17.35 3.26 6.81
CA ALA A 352 -16.42 4.35 7.13
C ALA A 352 -16.45 5.47 6.08
N THR A 353 -16.47 5.11 4.78
CA THR A 353 -16.53 6.06 3.65
C THR A 353 -17.84 6.84 3.66
N LEU A 354 -18.98 6.16 3.85
CA LEU A 354 -20.29 6.80 3.87
C LEU A 354 -20.49 7.67 5.12
N ALA A 355 -19.93 7.28 6.27
CA ALA A 355 -19.89 8.14 7.45
C ALA A 355 -19.11 9.43 7.19
N ALA A 356 -17.95 9.36 6.52
CA ALA A 356 -17.19 10.53 6.12
C ALA A 356 -17.96 11.42 5.12
N ALA A 357 -18.65 10.82 4.15
CA ALA A 357 -19.50 11.53 3.20
C ALA A 357 -20.67 12.26 3.91
N ARG A 358 -21.26 11.65 4.91
CA ARG A 358 -22.33 12.27 5.71
C ARG A 358 -21.82 13.46 6.51
N LEU A 359 -20.58 13.43 7.03
CA LEU A 359 -19.97 14.59 7.67
C LEU A 359 -19.78 15.79 6.71
N GLN A 360 -19.44 15.51 5.46
CA GLN A 360 -19.26 16.54 4.44
C GLN A 360 -20.58 17.11 3.91
N ALA A 361 -21.64 16.31 3.92
CA ALA A 361 -22.94 16.70 3.41
C ALA A 361 -23.55 17.84 4.23
N ARG A 362 -23.99 18.92 3.55
CA ARG A 362 -24.68 20.06 4.18
C ARG A 362 -26.06 19.63 4.66
N PRO A 363 -26.67 20.35 5.62
CA PRO A 363 -28.03 20.11 6.03
C PRO A 363 -28.99 20.09 4.83
N GLY A 364 -29.76 19.01 4.70
CA GLY A 364 -30.69 18.79 3.58
C GLY A 364 -30.10 18.20 2.31
N GLN A 365 -28.80 18.02 2.22
CA GLN A 365 -28.18 17.26 1.12
C GLN A 365 -28.31 15.75 1.36
N ARG A 366 -28.61 15.03 0.27
CA ARG A 366 -28.60 13.56 0.26
C ARG A 366 -27.22 13.02 -0.01
N VAL A 367 -26.90 11.87 0.58
CA VAL A 367 -25.74 11.04 0.24
C VAL A 367 -26.23 9.86 -0.57
N VAL A 368 -25.93 9.84 -1.86
CA VAL A 368 -26.31 8.76 -2.77
C VAL A 368 -25.09 7.87 -3.01
N ALA A 369 -25.17 6.61 -2.60
CA ALA A 369 -24.13 5.62 -2.81
C ALA A 369 -24.36 4.85 -4.11
N ILE A 370 -23.38 4.82 -5.00
CA ILE A 370 -23.35 3.97 -6.20
C ILE A 370 -22.27 2.91 -5.95
N PHE A 371 -22.67 1.67 -5.74
CA PHE A 371 -21.79 0.59 -5.36
C PHE A 371 -21.69 -0.47 -6.44
N GLN A 372 -20.46 -0.82 -6.82
CA GLN A 372 -20.16 -1.98 -7.65
C GLN A 372 -19.44 -3.04 -6.81
N PRO A 373 -20.08 -4.17 -6.49
CA PRO A 373 -19.44 -5.26 -5.75
C PRO A 373 -18.18 -5.76 -6.43
N HIS A 374 -17.17 -6.06 -5.64
CA HIS A 374 -15.89 -6.59 -6.11
C HIS A 374 -15.67 -8.00 -5.56
N ARG A 375 -15.56 -8.99 -6.46
CA ARG A 375 -15.50 -10.44 -6.27
C ARG A 375 -16.83 -11.05 -5.78
N TYR A 376 -17.23 -12.11 -6.45
CA TYR A 376 -18.47 -12.86 -6.10
C TYR A 376 -18.35 -13.51 -4.72
N SER A 377 -17.20 -14.10 -4.39
CA SER A 377 -16.90 -14.70 -3.09
C SER A 377 -17.10 -13.72 -1.94
N ARG A 378 -16.51 -12.51 -2.02
CA ARG A 378 -16.68 -11.48 -0.98
C ARG A 378 -18.15 -11.07 -0.82
N THR A 379 -18.86 -10.82 -1.93
CA THR A 379 -20.28 -10.45 -1.89
C THR A 379 -21.13 -11.55 -1.25
N HIS A 380 -20.83 -12.81 -1.54
CA HIS A 380 -21.55 -13.95 -0.96
C HIS A 380 -21.25 -14.11 0.53
N THR A 381 -19.99 -14.03 0.93
CA THR A 381 -19.56 -14.21 2.32
C THR A 381 -20.13 -13.12 3.23
N PHE A 382 -20.14 -11.87 2.78
CA PHE A 382 -20.52 -10.70 3.61
C PHE A 382 -21.89 -10.13 3.24
N VAL A 383 -22.79 -10.93 2.66
CA VAL A 383 -24.10 -10.44 2.19
C VAL A 383 -24.93 -9.77 3.30
N ASN A 384 -24.84 -10.28 4.53
CA ASN A 384 -25.58 -9.74 5.68
C ASN A 384 -24.96 -8.44 6.22
N GLU A 385 -23.65 -8.29 6.11
CA GLU A 385 -22.89 -7.13 6.56
C GLU A 385 -22.96 -5.97 5.58
N PHE A 386 -23.18 -6.26 4.28
CA PHE A 386 -23.32 -5.19 3.28
C PHE A 386 -24.57 -4.32 3.50
N ALA A 387 -25.72 -4.90 3.85
CA ALA A 387 -26.94 -4.12 3.99
C ALA A 387 -26.80 -2.99 5.06
N PRO A 388 -26.37 -3.25 6.30
CA PRO A 388 -26.19 -2.19 7.29
C PRO A 388 -25.05 -1.21 6.97
N SER A 389 -24.06 -1.60 6.14
CA SER A 389 -22.94 -0.73 5.79
C SER A 389 -23.34 0.53 5.01
N PHE A 390 -24.56 0.54 4.43
CA PHE A 390 -25.11 1.69 3.71
C PHE A 390 -25.94 2.64 4.59
N SER A 391 -26.00 2.45 5.91
CA SER A 391 -26.86 3.22 6.83
C SER A 391 -26.63 4.74 6.81
N HIS A 392 -25.49 5.21 6.34
CA HIS A 392 -25.17 6.62 6.18
C HIS A 392 -25.57 7.21 4.81
N ALA A 393 -26.01 6.38 3.86
CA ALA A 393 -26.60 6.84 2.59
C ALA A 393 -28.15 7.05 2.73
N ASP A 394 -28.74 7.79 1.76
CA ASP A 394 -30.20 8.05 1.73
C ASP A 394 -30.91 7.10 0.76
#